data_2c4f6d94ec415f117ea8eef8d2c5cc34
#
_entry.id   2c4f6d94ec415f117ea8eef8d2c5cc34
#
_cell.length_a   1.000
_cell.length_b   1.000
_cell.length_c   1.000
_cell.angle_alpha   90.00
_cell.angle_beta   90.00
_cell.angle_gamma   90.00
#
_symmetry.space_group_name_H-M   'P 1'
#
loop_
_entity.id
_entity.type
_entity.pdbx_description
1 polymer ?
#
loop_
_entity_poly.entity_id
_entity_poly.type
_entity_poly.pdbx_seq_one_letter_code
_entity_poly.pdbx_strand_id
1 'polypeptide(L)'
;YGGGERHPLDRYVVIEELLAAGAPVGAHWIADRQTGPLILRYGSEEQRERYLPGIARGEVYACIGLSEPGAGSDLASVRTSARHTAEGWRINGQKIWTTGAHFSHIMLALVRTEEGSERNAGLSQLLIDLDTPGVTIRPIIDMAGNHDFNEVFFDDVLVPHGALVGERGQGWRQVTAELGLERSGPERYLSSHALLEALVDAAGSEPDPAVARLIGELTAEMWTLRQLSMSTAAKLAAGEAPMVEASVVKELGNAFEQDMPRRVQAVVDCGWDDPDDLARLLRTLLIASPSFSLRGGTREVIRGIIARGLGLR
;
A
#
# COMPACT_ATOMS: atom_id res chain seq x y z
N TYR A 1 4.49 -7.73 -22.37
CA TYR A 1 3.10 -7.45 -21.98
C TYR A 1 2.75 -5.94 -22.04
N GLY A 2 3.53 -5.13 -22.76
CA GLY A 2 3.26 -3.69 -22.95
C GLY A 2 3.87 -2.77 -21.92
N GLY A 3 4.56 -3.27 -20.92
CA GLY A 3 5.36 -2.48 -20.00
C GLY A 3 6.68 -1.99 -20.62
N GLY A 4 7.32 -0.98 -20.00
CA GLY A 4 8.53 -0.35 -20.56
C GLY A 4 9.84 -1.07 -20.28
N GLU A 5 9.84 -2.17 -19.53
CA GLU A 5 11.05 -2.95 -19.11
C GLU A 5 12.16 -2.06 -18.54
N ARG A 6 11.75 -1.01 -17.80
CA ARG A 6 12.68 -0.06 -17.21
C ARG A 6 13.34 -0.62 -15.96
N HIS A 7 14.52 -0.10 -15.64
CA HIS A 7 15.19 -0.44 -14.40
C HIS A 7 14.33 -0.06 -13.17
N PRO A 8 14.29 -0.85 -12.10
CA PRO A 8 13.50 -0.53 -10.90
C PRO A 8 13.79 0.84 -10.29
N LEU A 9 15.01 1.36 -10.42
CA LEU A 9 15.37 2.70 -9.98
C LEU A 9 14.76 3.81 -10.86
N ASP A 10 14.54 3.57 -12.16
CA ASP A 10 13.82 4.53 -13.03
C ASP A 10 12.39 4.71 -12.53
N ARG A 11 11.74 3.59 -12.18
CA ARG A 11 10.41 3.61 -11.58
C ARG A 11 10.40 4.34 -10.24
N TYR A 12 11.41 4.11 -9.40
CA TYR A 12 11.55 4.81 -8.12
C TYR A 12 11.55 6.33 -8.32
N VAL A 13 12.39 6.84 -9.23
CA VAL A 13 12.48 8.28 -9.53
C VAL A 13 11.16 8.82 -10.07
N VAL A 14 10.51 8.11 -10.99
CA VAL A 14 9.21 8.53 -11.54
C VAL A 14 8.15 8.67 -10.44
N ILE A 15 8.06 7.71 -9.52
CA ILE A 15 7.11 7.77 -8.40
C ILE A 15 7.47 8.89 -7.43
N GLU A 16 8.76 9.09 -7.15
CA GLU A 16 9.26 10.18 -6.30
C GLU A 16 8.83 11.55 -6.86
N GLU A 17 9.08 11.81 -8.13
CA GLU A 17 8.72 13.08 -8.80
C GLU A 17 7.20 13.28 -8.88
N LEU A 18 6.44 12.23 -9.18
CA LEU A 18 4.98 12.31 -9.21
C LEU A 18 4.38 12.63 -7.83
N LEU A 19 4.90 12.01 -6.77
CA LEU A 19 4.46 12.29 -5.39
C LEU A 19 4.87 13.69 -4.94
N ALA A 20 6.09 14.12 -5.25
CA ALA A 20 6.54 15.48 -4.97
C ALA A 20 5.66 16.53 -5.67
N ALA A 21 5.26 16.28 -6.92
CA ALA A 21 4.34 17.15 -7.65
C ALA A 21 2.86 17.06 -7.22
N GLY A 22 2.55 16.25 -6.18
CA GLY A 22 1.16 16.06 -5.71
C GLY A 22 0.26 15.28 -6.68
N ALA A 23 0.85 14.50 -7.61
CA ALA A 23 0.07 13.74 -8.57
C ALA A 23 -0.77 12.64 -7.91
N PRO A 24 -2.02 12.38 -8.37
CA PRO A 24 -2.93 11.40 -7.77
C PRO A 24 -2.57 9.96 -8.20
N VAL A 25 -1.43 9.44 -7.77
CA VAL A 25 -0.91 8.12 -8.13
C VAL A 25 -1.66 6.95 -7.48
N GLY A 26 -2.52 7.21 -6.48
CA GLY A 26 -3.15 6.19 -5.64
C GLY A 26 -3.98 5.17 -6.42
N ALA A 27 -4.71 5.60 -7.45
CA ALA A 27 -5.57 4.72 -8.23
C ALA A 27 -4.79 3.64 -9.01
N HIS A 28 -3.60 3.97 -9.49
CA HIS A 28 -2.78 3.05 -10.26
C HIS A 28 -1.75 2.29 -9.43
N TRP A 29 -1.40 2.81 -8.30
CA TRP A 29 -0.33 2.30 -7.45
C TRP A 29 -0.43 0.80 -7.15
N ILE A 30 -1.59 0.31 -6.70
CA ILE A 30 -1.75 -1.11 -6.33
C ILE A 30 -1.53 -2.00 -7.56
N ALA A 31 -2.09 -1.62 -8.72
CA ALA A 31 -1.96 -2.38 -9.95
C ALA A 31 -0.50 -2.45 -10.43
N ASP A 32 0.18 -1.31 -10.52
CA ASP A 32 1.56 -1.23 -11.02
C ASP A 32 2.60 -1.81 -10.06
N ARG A 33 2.46 -1.55 -8.75
CA ARG A 33 3.51 -1.89 -7.79
C ARG A 33 3.36 -3.27 -7.16
N GLN A 34 2.15 -3.76 -7.01
CA GLN A 34 1.87 -5.00 -6.27
C GLN A 34 1.29 -6.07 -7.20
N THR A 35 0.09 -5.85 -7.73
CA THR A 35 -0.65 -6.87 -8.49
C THR A 35 0.05 -7.23 -9.81
N GLY A 36 0.52 -6.25 -10.57
CA GLY A 36 1.24 -6.47 -11.83
C GLY A 36 2.52 -7.27 -11.65
N PRO A 37 3.46 -6.86 -10.78
CA PRO A 37 4.66 -7.65 -10.47
C PRO A 37 4.36 -9.05 -9.93
N LEU A 38 3.30 -9.23 -9.15
CA LEU A 38 2.90 -10.54 -8.65
C LEU A 38 2.39 -11.43 -9.78
N ILE A 39 1.53 -10.91 -10.68
CA ILE A 39 1.07 -11.63 -11.87
C ILE A 39 2.26 -11.97 -12.77
N LEU A 40 3.19 -11.03 -13.00
CA LEU A 40 4.37 -11.25 -13.81
C LEU A 40 5.24 -12.39 -13.26
N ARG A 41 5.36 -12.50 -11.94
CA ARG A 41 6.20 -13.49 -11.27
C ARG A 41 5.54 -14.86 -11.12
N TYR A 42 4.27 -14.90 -10.74
CA TYR A 42 3.58 -16.13 -10.32
C TYR A 42 2.38 -16.49 -11.19
N GLY A 43 1.86 -15.55 -11.98
CA GLY A 43 0.68 -15.75 -12.82
C GLY A 43 0.92 -16.73 -13.96
N SER A 44 -0.16 -17.33 -14.46
CA SER A 44 -0.15 -18.09 -15.71
C SER A 44 0.05 -17.17 -16.91
N GLU A 45 0.40 -17.72 -18.08
CA GLU A 45 0.53 -16.94 -19.29
C GLU A 45 -0.80 -16.25 -19.67
N GLU A 46 -1.91 -16.95 -19.50
CA GLU A 46 -3.25 -16.39 -19.70
C GLU A 46 -3.53 -15.19 -18.78
N GLN A 47 -3.15 -15.25 -17.52
CA GLN A 47 -3.28 -14.14 -16.59
C GLN A 47 -2.38 -12.95 -16.98
N ARG A 48 -1.15 -13.21 -17.42
CA ARG A 48 -0.22 -12.18 -17.87
C ARG A 48 -0.76 -11.46 -19.11
N GLU A 49 -1.20 -12.21 -20.12
CA GLU A 49 -1.78 -11.65 -21.36
C GLU A 49 -3.07 -10.88 -21.11
N ARG A 50 -3.90 -11.35 -20.18
CA ARG A 50 -5.19 -10.72 -19.87
C ARG A 50 -5.03 -9.40 -19.11
N TYR A 51 -4.20 -9.34 -18.09
CA TYR A 51 -4.19 -8.21 -17.15
C TYR A 51 -3.03 -7.24 -17.35
N LEU A 52 -1.82 -7.73 -17.65
CA LEU A 52 -0.63 -6.86 -17.66
C LEU A 52 -0.68 -5.76 -18.71
N PRO A 53 -1.17 -5.98 -19.95
CA PRO A 53 -1.27 -4.90 -20.92
C PRO A 53 -2.17 -3.76 -20.48
N GLY A 54 -3.32 -4.07 -19.88
CA GLY A 54 -4.24 -3.07 -19.33
C GLY A 54 -3.68 -2.31 -18.14
N ILE A 55 -2.94 -3.01 -17.26
CA ILE A 55 -2.22 -2.38 -16.14
C ILE A 55 -1.15 -1.43 -16.70
N ALA A 56 -0.34 -1.85 -17.66
CA ALA A 56 0.72 -1.03 -18.24
C ALA A 56 0.20 0.25 -18.93
N ARG A 57 -1.02 0.24 -19.48
CA ARG A 57 -1.67 1.41 -20.07
C ARG A 57 -2.47 2.26 -19.07
N GLY A 58 -2.57 1.84 -17.80
CA GLY A 58 -3.38 2.53 -16.79
C GLY A 58 -4.88 2.35 -16.97
N GLU A 59 -5.32 1.32 -17.69
CA GLU A 59 -6.73 1.00 -17.96
C GLU A 59 -7.32 0.01 -16.96
N VAL A 60 -6.49 -0.83 -16.35
CA VAL A 60 -6.88 -1.82 -15.35
C VAL A 60 -6.37 -1.41 -13.98
N TYR A 61 -7.29 -1.09 -13.08
CA TYR A 61 -7.02 -0.82 -11.67
C TYR A 61 -7.24 -2.08 -10.85
N ALA A 62 -6.42 -2.26 -9.82
CA ALA A 62 -6.50 -3.39 -8.92
C ALA A 62 -6.67 -2.95 -7.48
N CYS A 63 -7.33 -3.76 -6.68
CA CYS A 63 -7.30 -3.66 -5.23
C CYS A 63 -6.82 -4.98 -4.61
N ILE A 64 -6.49 -4.93 -3.31
CA ILE A 64 -5.98 -6.09 -2.58
C ILE A 64 -6.93 -6.42 -1.43
N GLY A 65 -7.43 -7.64 -1.41
CA GLY A 65 -8.30 -8.19 -0.39
C GLY A 65 -7.53 -9.10 0.56
N LEU A 66 -6.86 -8.54 1.57
CA LEU A 66 -6.14 -9.31 2.60
C LEU A 66 -6.94 -9.36 3.90
N SER A 67 -7.12 -8.21 4.56
CA SER A 67 -7.71 -8.10 5.89
C SER A 67 -9.18 -8.53 5.94
N GLU A 68 -9.58 -9.10 7.07
CA GLU A 68 -10.96 -9.43 7.41
C GLU A 68 -11.33 -8.81 8.76
N PRO A 69 -12.61 -8.72 9.14
CA PRO A 69 -13.01 -8.16 10.43
C PRO A 69 -12.31 -8.80 11.64
N GLY A 70 -11.95 -10.08 11.54
CA GLY A 70 -11.22 -10.83 12.59
C GLY A 70 -9.74 -11.08 12.30
N ALA A 71 -9.18 -10.60 11.18
CA ALA A 71 -7.82 -10.91 10.74
C ALA A 71 -7.18 -9.70 10.03
N GLY A 72 -6.53 -8.83 10.81
CA GLY A 72 -5.73 -7.70 10.32
C GLY A 72 -4.24 -7.98 10.50
N SER A 73 -3.67 -7.63 11.66
CA SER A 73 -2.27 -7.93 11.99
C SER A 73 -1.98 -9.44 12.06
N ASP A 74 -2.96 -10.26 12.48
CA ASP A 74 -2.91 -11.72 12.38
C ASP A 74 -3.51 -12.20 11.06
N LEU A 75 -2.88 -11.80 9.96
CA LEU A 75 -3.33 -12.11 8.60
C LEU A 75 -3.39 -13.63 8.32
N ALA A 76 -2.59 -14.43 9.02
CA ALA A 76 -2.63 -15.88 8.90
C ALA A 76 -3.97 -16.50 9.33
N SER A 77 -4.80 -15.74 10.06
CA SER A 77 -6.12 -16.20 10.56
C SER A 77 -7.28 -15.87 9.63
N VAL A 78 -7.03 -15.48 8.36
CA VAL A 78 -8.10 -15.23 7.37
C VAL A 78 -8.99 -16.47 7.18
N ARG A 79 -10.30 -16.23 7.03
CA ARG A 79 -11.34 -17.25 6.95
C ARG A 79 -12.10 -17.26 5.63
N THR A 80 -12.02 -16.19 4.82
CA THR A 80 -12.61 -16.20 3.47
C THR A 80 -12.14 -17.45 2.76
N SER A 81 -13.08 -18.31 2.38
CA SER A 81 -12.81 -19.63 1.81
C SER A 81 -13.00 -19.62 0.30
N ALA A 82 -12.20 -20.42 -0.41
CA ALA A 82 -12.39 -20.71 -1.82
C ALA A 82 -12.35 -22.22 -2.02
N ARG A 83 -13.51 -22.81 -2.30
CA ARG A 83 -13.65 -24.24 -2.52
C ARG A 83 -13.53 -24.57 -4.01
N HIS A 84 -12.65 -25.48 -4.36
CA HIS A 84 -12.52 -25.98 -5.72
C HIS A 84 -13.73 -26.86 -6.09
N THR A 85 -14.33 -26.59 -7.24
CA THR A 85 -15.48 -27.34 -7.80
C THR A 85 -15.19 -27.73 -9.25
N ALA A 86 -16.09 -28.48 -9.88
CA ALA A 86 -15.96 -28.81 -11.31
C ALA A 86 -16.03 -27.58 -12.23
N GLU A 87 -16.67 -26.48 -11.78
CA GLU A 87 -16.91 -25.26 -12.55
C GLU A 87 -15.84 -24.18 -12.33
N GLY A 88 -15.08 -24.27 -11.20
CA GLY A 88 -14.13 -23.24 -10.81
C GLY A 88 -13.93 -23.19 -9.29
N TRP A 89 -13.67 -21.99 -8.77
CA TRP A 89 -13.55 -21.72 -7.36
C TRP A 89 -14.80 -21.01 -6.84
N ARG A 90 -15.43 -21.56 -5.80
CA ARG A 90 -16.55 -20.92 -5.09
C ARG A 90 -16.04 -20.24 -3.84
N ILE A 91 -16.23 -18.92 -3.78
CA ILE A 91 -15.69 -18.04 -2.76
C ILE A 91 -16.80 -17.58 -1.84
N ASN A 92 -16.58 -17.71 -0.52
CA ASN A 92 -17.48 -17.21 0.52
C ASN A 92 -16.68 -16.51 1.60
N GLY A 93 -17.11 -15.32 2.01
CA GLY A 93 -16.48 -14.55 3.07
C GLY A 93 -16.56 -13.04 2.89
N GLN A 94 -15.63 -12.34 3.56
CA GLN A 94 -15.62 -10.88 3.58
C GLN A 94 -14.20 -10.37 3.68
N LYS A 95 -13.92 -9.29 2.95
CA LYS A 95 -12.70 -8.48 3.12
C LYS A 95 -13.07 -7.09 3.61
N ILE A 96 -12.18 -6.48 4.37
CA ILE A 96 -12.37 -5.14 4.94
C ILE A 96 -11.12 -4.28 4.73
N TRP A 97 -11.27 -2.97 4.78
CA TRP A 97 -10.22 -1.98 4.54
C TRP A 97 -9.60 -2.10 3.14
N THR A 98 -10.39 -2.56 2.18
CA THR A 98 -9.95 -2.70 0.80
C THR A 98 -9.93 -1.34 0.13
N THR A 99 -8.72 -0.81 -0.06
CA THR A 99 -8.51 0.49 -0.69
C THR A 99 -8.96 0.47 -2.15
N GLY A 100 -9.82 1.41 -2.53
CA GLY A 100 -10.21 1.66 -3.91
C GLY A 100 -11.03 0.55 -4.59
N ALA A 101 -11.61 -0.42 -3.85
CA ALA A 101 -12.40 -1.50 -4.45
C ALA A 101 -13.54 -0.99 -5.32
N HIS A 102 -14.16 0.15 -4.96
CA HIS A 102 -15.30 0.74 -5.65
C HIS A 102 -14.99 1.29 -7.05
N PHE A 103 -13.73 1.48 -7.41
CA PHE A 103 -13.30 1.87 -8.76
C PHE A 103 -12.31 0.88 -9.39
N SER A 104 -11.94 -0.18 -8.69
CA SER A 104 -11.05 -1.22 -9.22
C SER A 104 -11.80 -2.21 -10.11
N HIS A 105 -11.10 -2.77 -11.09
CA HIS A 105 -11.63 -3.79 -11.99
C HIS A 105 -11.43 -5.19 -11.45
N ILE A 106 -10.27 -5.41 -10.78
CA ILE A 106 -9.87 -6.72 -10.25
C ILE A 106 -9.43 -6.60 -8.80
N MET A 107 -9.64 -7.68 -8.05
CA MET A 107 -9.10 -7.86 -6.71
C MET A 107 -8.13 -9.03 -6.68
N LEU A 108 -6.95 -8.81 -6.08
CA LEU A 108 -6.08 -9.89 -5.63
C LEU A 108 -6.46 -10.25 -4.20
N ALA A 109 -7.13 -11.38 -4.01
CA ALA A 109 -7.66 -11.81 -2.72
C ALA A 109 -6.87 -12.96 -2.10
N LEU A 110 -6.48 -12.82 -0.83
CA LEU A 110 -5.95 -13.93 -0.03
C LEU A 110 -7.11 -14.72 0.57
N VAL A 111 -7.17 -16.00 0.24
CA VAL A 111 -8.28 -16.89 0.64
C VAL A 111 -7.75 -18.23 1.13
N ARG A 112 -8.57 -18.94 1.91
CA ARG A 112 -8.27 -20.30 2.35
C ARG A 112 -8.83 -21.30 1.35
N THR A 113 -7.94 -22.04 0.70
CA THR A 113 -8.28 -23.05 -0.33
C THR A 113 -8.20 -24.48 0.17
N GLU A 114 -7.65 -24.69 1.37
CA GLU A 114 -7.54 -26.03 1.99
C GLU A 114 -8.38 -26.07 3.27
N GLU A 115 -9.44 -26.86 3.24
CA GLU A 115 -10.31 -27.03 4.39
C GLU A 115 -9.56 -27.67 5.55
N GLY A 116 -9.83 -27.21 6.77
CA GLY A 116 -9.14 -27.70 7.98
C GLY A 116 -7.70 -27.25 8.15
N SER A 117 -7.14 -26.49 7.19
CA SER A 117 -5.81 -25.91 7.36
C SER A 117 -5.82 -24.77 8.37
N GLU A 118 -4.69 -24.60 9.06
CA GLU A 118 -4.54 -23.57 10.08
C GLU A 118 -3.43 -22.57 9.72
N ARG A 119 -3.60 -21.35 10.23
CA ARG A 119 -2.65 -20.25 10.09
C ARG A 119 -2.27 -20.01 8.62
N ASN A 120 -0.99 -19.97 8.31
CA ASN A 120 -0.47 -19.69 6.96
C ASN A 120 -0.51 -20.88 6.00
N ALA A 121 -0.82 -22.09 6.48
CA ALA A 121 -1.03 -23.24 5.62
C ALA A 121 -2.36 -23.11 4.87
N GLY A 122 -2.42 -23.66 3.64
CA GLY A 122 -3.65 -23.74 2.83
C GLY A 122 -4.19 -22.38 2.34
N LEU A 123 -3.40 -21.31 2.44
CA LEU A 123 -3.73 -19.99 1.88
C LEU A 123 -3.27 -19.89 0.43
N SER A 124 -4.12 -19.31 -0.42
CA SER A 124 -3.84 -19.04 -1.83
C SER A 124 -4.27 -17.63 -2.20
N GLN A 125 -3.76 -17.11 -3.30
CA GLN A 125 -4.26 -15.85 -3.87
C GLN A 125 -5.08 -16.13 -5.13
N LEU A 126 -6.21 -15.46 -5.24
CA LEU A 126 -7.10 -15.51 -6.41
C LEU A 126 -7.24 -14.11 -7.01
N LEU A 127 -7.25 -14.02 -8.35
CA LEU A 127 -7.69 -12.83 -9.09
C LEU A 127 -9.20 -12.92 -9.30
N ILE A 128 -9.92 -11.92 -8.81
CA ILE A 128 -11.39 -11.86 -8.86
C ILE A 128 -11.77 -10.59 -9.62
N ASP A 129 -12.50 -10.73 -10.73
CA ASP A 129 -13.12 -9.59 -11.39
C ASP A 129 -14.24 -9.07 -10.47
N LEU A 130 -14.25 -7.79 -10.16
CA LEU A 130 -15.15 -7.23 -9.13
C LEU A 130 -16.60 -7.06 -9.60
N ASP A 131 -16.87 -7.20 -10.89
CA ASP A 131 -18.20 -7.30 -11.48
C ASP A 131 -18.80 -8.71 -11.44
N THR A 132 -18.06 -9.70 -10.91
CA THR A 132 -18.53 -11.10 -10.80
C THR A 132 -19.78 -11.16 -9.92
N PRO A 133 -20.86 -11.86 -10.38
CA PRO A 133 -22.07 -12.05 -9.57
C PRO A 133 -21.77 -12.62 -8.17
N GLY A 134 -22.41 -12.05 -7.15
CA GLY A 134 -22.18 -12.40 -5.75
C GLY A 134 -21.13 -11.53 -5.04
N VAL A 135 -20.40 -10.69 -5.76
CA VAL A 135 -19.52 -9.67 -5.16
C VAL A 135 -20.36 -8.45 -4.78
N THR A 136 -20.25 -8.00 -3.54
CA THR A 136 -20.89 -6.77 -3.06
C THR A 136 -19.84 -5.88 -2.39
N ILE A 137 -19.75 -4.63 -2.84
CA ILE A 137 -18.82 -3.62 -2.32
C ILE A 137 -19.60 -2.58 -1.53
N ARG A 138 -19.18 -2.32 -0.29
CA ARG A 138 -19.79 -1.29 0.57
C ARG A 138 -18.74 -0.27 1.02
N PRO A 139 -19.09 1.03 1.02
CA PRO A 139 -18.16 2.08 1.42
C PRO A 139 -17.87 2.03 2.93
N ILE A 140 -16.62 2.36 3.27
CA ILE A 140 -16.22 2.77 4.61
C ILE A 140 -15.81 4.23 4.52
N ILE A 141 -16.56 5.10 5.20
CA ILE A 141 -16.24 6.52 5.22
C ILE A 141 -15.29 6.78 6.39
N ASP A 142 -14.17 7.43 6.12
CA ASP A 142 -13.17 7.76 7.12
C ASP A 142 -13.53 9.00 7.94
N MET A 143 -12.68 9.37 8.91
CA MET A 143 -12.89 10.54 9.77
C MET A 143 -12.84 11.88 9.02
N ALA A 144 -12.22 11.92 7.84
CA ALA A 144 -12.17 13.09 6.98
C ALA A 144 -13.38 13.19 6.03
N GLY A 145 -14.27 12.18 6.04
CA GLY A 145 -15.42 12.09 5.15
C GLY A 145 -15.08 11.48 3.79
N ASN A 146 -13.87 10.93 3.59
CA ASN A 146 -13.45 10.32 2.34
C ASN A 146 -13.93 8.88 2.20
N HIS A 147 -14.13 8.44 0.96
CA HIS A 147 -14.44 7.07 0.61
C HIS A 147 -13.21 6.40 -0.03
N ASP A 148 -12.21 6.06 0.77
CA ASP A 148 -11.01 5.37 0.29
C ASP A 148 -11.09 3.86 0.50
N PHE A 149 -11.80 3.42 1.52
CA PHE A 149 -11.85 2.02 1.95
C PHE A 149 -13.23 1.40 1.72
N ASN A 150 -13.23 0.07 1.62
CA ASN A 150 -14.45 -0.70 1.39
C ASN A 150 -14.46 -1.99 2.20
N GLU A 151 -15.67 -2.46 2.52
CA GLU A 151 -15.97 -3.85 2.76
C GLU A 151 -16.31 -4.52 1.43
N VAL A 152 -15.80 -5.73 1.22
CA VAL A 152 -16.11 -6.54 0.05
C VAL A 152 -16.60 -7.90 0.49
N PHE A 153 -17.85 -8.21 0.13
CA PHE A 153 -18.51 -9.47 0.48
C PHE A 153 -18.51 -10.41 -0.71
N PHE A 154 -18.29 -11.68 -0.44
CA PHE A 154 -18.39 -12.77 -1.39
C PHE A 154 -19.50 -13.72 -0.94
N ASP A 155 -20.57 -13.81 -1.71
CA ASP A 155 -21.70 -14.70 -1.48
C ASP A 155 -21.79 -15.70 -2.63
N ASP A 156 -21.25 -16.89 -2.42
CA ASP A 156 -21.14 -17.99 -3.37
C ASP A 156 -20.56 -17.58 -4.75
N VAL A 157 -19.58 -16.69 -4.74
CA VAL A 157 -18.94 -16.14 -5.94
C VAL A 157 -18.20 -17.23 -6.69
N LEU A 158 -18.56 -17.47 -7.94
CA LEU A 158 -17.88 -18.44 -8.81
C LEU A 158 -16.88 -17.72 -9.73
N VAL A 159 -15.61 -18.09 -9.61
CA VAL A 159 -14.55 -17.64 -10.52
C VAL A 159 -13.91 -18.85 -11.22
N PRO A 160 -13.36 -18.68 -12.44
CA PRO A 160 -12.78 -19.78 -13.19
C PRO A 160 -11.59 -20.41 -12.48
N HIS A 161 -11.23 -21.64 -12.86
CA HIS A 161 -10.04 -22.34 -12.34
C HIS A 161 -8.76 -21.48 -12.49
N GLY A 162 -8.63 -20.79 -13.62
CA GLY A 162 -7.52 -19.89 -13.93
C GLY A 162 -7.46 -18.62 -13.08
N ALA A 163 -8.35 -18.39 -12.12
CA ALA A 163 -8.25 -17.29 -11.16
C ALA A 163 -7.14 -17.50 -10.12
N LEU A 164 -6.69 -18.74 -9.90
CA LEU A 164 -5.61 -19.05 -8.96
C LEU A 164 -4.28 -18.49 -9.46
N VAL A 165 -3.61 -17.72 -8.63
CA VAL A 165 -2.28 -17.18 -8.94
C VAL A 165 -1.21 -18.15 -8.44
N GLY A 166 -0.43 -18.69 -9.36
CA GLY A 166 0.61 -19.69 -9.05
C GLY A 166 0.03 -21.02 -8.56
N GLU A 167 0.60 -21.57 -7.50
CA GLU A 167 0.21 -22.89 -6.96
C GLU A 167 -0.72 -22.74 -5.73
N ARG A 168 -1.64 -23.68 -5.59
CA ARG A 168 -2.51 -23.79 -4.42
C ARG A 168 -1.69 -23.95 -3.14
N GLY A 169 -2.06 -23.24 -2.09
CA GLY A 169 -1.37 -23.28 -0.79
C GLY A 169 -0.13 -22.35 -0.69
N GLN A 170 0.27 -21.65 -1.77
CA GLN A 170 1.44 -20.78 -1.79
C GLN A 170 1.13 -19.29 -1.49
N GLY A 171 -0.11 -18.95 -1.16
CA GLY A 171 -0.55 -17.58 -0.95
C GLY A 171 0.24 -16.83 0.13
N TRP A 172 0.62 -17.49 1.22
CA TRP A 172 1.42 -16.87 2.27
C TRP A 172 2.79 -16.41 1.78
N ARG A 173 3.47 -17.23 0.99
CA ARG A 173 4.76 -16.90 0.37
C ARG A 173 4.64 -15.71 -0.58
N GLN A 174 3.57 -15.68 -1.37
CA GLN A 174 3.29 -14.60 -2.33
C GLN A 174 3.05 -13.28 -1.61
N VAL A 175 2.15 -13.24 -0.60
CA VAL A 175 1.87 -12.05 0.22
C VAL A 175 3.13 -11.53 0.93
N THR A 176 3.96 -12.42 1.46
CA THR A 176 5.19 -12.02 2.15
C THR A 176 6.18 -11.35 1.19
N ALA A 177 6.30 -11.87 -0.04
CA ALA A 177 7.14 -11.27 -1.09
C ALA A 177 6.61 -9.91 -1.54
N GLU A 178 5.30 -9.76 -1.71
CA GLU A 178 4.61 -8.53 -2.08
C GLU A 178 4.81 -7.41 -1.03
N LEU A 179 4.60 -7.73 0.25
CA LEU A 179 4.79 -6.78 1.35
C LEU A 179 6.23 -6.26 1.45
N GLY A 180 7.22 -7.03 1.01
CA GLY A 180 8.62 -6.60 0.92
C GLY A 180 8.80 -5.44 -0.07
N LEU A 181 8.14 -5.50 -1.22
CA LEU A 181 8.19 -4.45 -2.24
C LEU A 181 7.43 -3.18 -1.81
N GLU A 182 6.37 -3.35 -1.01
CA GLU A 182 5.50 -2.26 -0.58
C GLU A 182 6.14 -1.32 0.45
N ARG A 183 7.08 -1.79 1.26
CA ARG A 183 7.50 -1.10 2.50
C ARG A 183 8.54 -0.01 2.32
N SER A 184 9.22 0.07 1.19
CA SER A 184 10.41 0.91 1.05
C SER A 184 10.34 2.01 -0.01
N GLY A 185 9.22 2.17 -0.70
CA GLY A 185 9.08 3.20 -1.75
C GLY A 185 8.95 4.63 -1.23
N PRO A 186 9.05 5.64 -2.12
CA PRO A 186 8.92 7.06 -1.80
C PRO A 186 7.61 7.42 -1.09
N GLU A 187 6.56 6.69 -1.36
CA GLU A 187 5.25 6.84 -0.73
C GLU A 187 5.23 6.58 0.80
N ARG A 188 6.36 6.19 1.37
CA ARG A 188 6.51 5.98 2.81
C ARG A 188 7.04 7.19 3.56
N TYR A 189 7.40 8.26 2.84
CA TYR A 189 7.88 9.51 3.43
C TYR A 189 7.46 10.77 2.65
N LEU A 190 6.83 10.63 1.47
CA LEU A 190 6.37 11.76 0.66
C LEU A 190 4.86 12.02 0.73
N SER A 191 4.07 11.25 1.48
CA SER A 191 2.62 11.50 1.59
C SER A 191 2.30 12.86 2.25
N SER A 192 3.23 13.41 3.04
CA SER A 192 3.09 14.70 3.69
C SER A 192 3.97 15.81 3.04
N HIS A 193 4.61 15.54 1.90
CA HIS A 193 5.59 16.45 1.28
C HIS A 193 4.99 17.80 0.92
N ALA A 194 3.79 17.82 0.37
CA ALA A 194 3.10 19.06 0.01
C ALA A 194 2.94 20.05 1.20
N LEU A 195 2.86 19.54 2.44
CA LEU A 195 2.83 20.40 3.62
C LEU A 195 4.18 21.08 3.86
N LEU A 196 5.29 20.37 3.63
CA LEU A 196 6.63 20.95 3.75
C LEU A 196 6.85 22.06 2.69
N GLU A 197 6.42 21.82 1.45
CA GLU A 197 6.48 22.83 0.39
C GLU A 197 5.64 24.07 0.74
N ALA A 198 4.39 23.87 1.17
CA ALA A 198 3.53 24.98 1.59
C ALA A 198 4.12 25.75 2.78
N LEU A 199 4.80 25.07 3.70
CA LEU A 199 5.50 25.71 4.81
C LEU A 199 6.68 26.55 4.31
N VAL A 200 7.46 26.06 3.35
CA VAL A 200 8.57 26.81 2.73
C VAL A 200 8.06 28.04 2.00
N ASP A 201 6.99 27.89 1.21
CA ASP A 201 6.39 29.01 0.47
C ASP A 201 5.83 30.08 1.40
N ALA A 202 5.14 29.69 2.45
CA ALA A 202 4.58 30.60 3.45
C ALA A 202 5.69 31.30 4.27
N ALA A 203 6.81 30.65 4.50
CA ALA A 203 7.95 31.19 5.26
C ALA A 203 8.67 32.34 4.52
N GLY A 204 8.65 32.33 3.19
CA GLY A 204 9.28 33.39 2.36
C GLY A 204 10.79 33.47 2.52
N SER A 205 11.35 34.66 2.19
CA SER A 205 12.79 34.87 2.20
C SER A 205 13.39 35.17 3.58
N GLU A 206 12.59 35.62 4.54
CA GLU A 206 13.00 35.96 5.91
C GLU A 206 12.11 35.26 6.94
N PRO A 207 12.24 33.93 7.06
CA PRO A 207 11.39 33.15 7.95
C PRO A 207 11.67 33.44 9.43
N ASP A 208 10.63 33.25 10.26
CA ASP A 208 10.84 33.16 11.70
C ASP A 208 11.88 32.07 12.03
N PRO A 209 12.81 32.34 12.98
CA PRO A 209 13.88 31.40 13.32
C PRO A 209 13.40 29.99 13.72
N ALA A 210 12.22 29.85 14.33
CA ALA A 210 11.65 28.55 14.68
C ALA A 210 11.15 27.81 13.44
N VAL A 211 10.53 28.53 12.50
CA VAL A 211 10.09 27.99 11.22
C VAL A 211 11.29 27.57 10.36
N ALA A 212 12.31 28.43 10.25
CA ALA A 212 13.53 28.11 9.51
C ALA A 212 14.23 26.85 10.02
N ARG A 213 14.35 26.73 11.35
CA ARG A 213 14.91 25.54 11.99
C ARG A 213 14.08 24.29 11.69
N LEU A 214 12.76 24.38 11.80
CA LEU A 214 11.86 23.24 11.51
C LEU A 214 12.00 22.78 10.06
N ILE A 215 12.02 23.69 9.08
CA ILE A 215 12.25 23.40 7.66
C ILE A 215 13.55 22.62 7.49
N GLY A 216 14.65 23.09 8.11
CA GLY A 216 15.94 22.42 8.06
C GLY A 216 15.92 21.01 8.65
N GLU A 217 15.28 20.82 9.80
CA GLU A 217 15.13 19.52 10.45
C GLU A 217 14.32 18.56 9.58
N LEU A 218 13.13 18.95 9.10
CA LEU A 218 12.27 18.13 8.25
C LEU A 218 12.96 17.76 6.94
N THR A 219 13.69 18.69 6.33
CA THR A 219 14.46 18.43 5.11
C THR A 219 15.56 17.39 5.37
N ALA A 220 16.31 17.51 6.46
CA ALA A 220 17.38 16.56 6.80
C ALA A 220 16.83 15.14 7.07
N GLU A 221 15.71 15.04 7.77
CA GLU A 221 15.03 13.77 8.02
C GLU A 221 14.52 13.14 6.70
N MET A 222 13.87 13.91 5.85
CA MET A 222 13.40 13.47 4.54
C MET A 222 14.54 12.97 3.65
N TRP A 223 15.67 13.69 3.59
CA TRP A 223 16.85 13.26 2.86
C TRP A 223 17.42 11.95 3.38
N THR A 224 17.45 11.78 4.69
CA THR A 224 17.89 10.52 5.33
C THR A 224 16.99 9.35 4.93
N LEU A 225 15.66 9.54 5.00
CA LEU A 225 14.68 8.55 4.56
C LEU A 225 14.83 8.21 3.09
N ARG A 226 15.04 9.22 2.24
CA ARG A 226 15.30 9.05 0.81
C ARG A 226 16.51 8.16 0.56
N GLN A 227 17.64 8.39 1.24
CA GLN A 227 18.84 7.57 1.09
C GLN A 227 18.61 6.10 1.52
N LEU A 228 17.93 5.89 2.64
CA LEU A 228 17.57 4.55 3.09
C LEU A 228 16.64 3.84 2.10
N SER A 229 15.64 4.55 1.59
CA SER A 229 14.67 4.06 0.60
C SER A 229 15.34 3.70 -0.71
N MET A 230 16.20 4.58 -1.26
CA MET A 230 16.97 4.32 -2.49
C MET A 230 17.92 3.14 -2.34
N SER A 231 18.62 3.04 -1.21
CA SER A 231 19.51 1.91 -0.93
C SER A 231 18.73 0.59 -0.91
N THR A 232 17.54 0.58 -0.31
CA THR A 232 16.66 -0.59 -0.29
C THR A 232 16.16 -0.93 -1.70
N ALA A 233 15.77 0.07 -2.49
CA ALA A 233 15.35 -0.13 -3.88
C ALA A 233 16.49 -0.70 -4.75
N ALA A 234 17.74 -0.26 -4.55
CA ALA A 234 18.91 -0.79 -5.24
C ALA A 234 19.16 -2.26 -4.89
N LYS A 235 19.03 -2.66 -3.64
CA LYS A 235 19.12 -4.07 -3.20
C LYS A 235 18.02 -4.93 -3.85
N LEU A 236 16.77 -4.44 -3.86
CA LEU A 236 15.66 -5.14 -4.54
C LEU A 236 15.94 -5.29 -6.05
N ALA A 237 16.49 -4.26 -6.70
CA ALA A 237 16.90 -4.32 -8.11
C ALA A 237 18.00 -5.33 -8.37
N ALA A 238 18.90 -5.56 -7.39
CA ALA A 238 19.93 -6.58 -7.43
C ALA A 238 19.40 -8.00 -7.12
N GLY A 239 18.11 -8.17 -6.87
CA GLY A 239 17.47 -9.45 -6.55
C GLY A 239 17.62 -9.88 -5.10
N GLU A 240 18.09 -8.99 -4.22
CA GLU A 240 18.13 -9.24 -2.78
C GLU A 240 16.72 -9.13 -2.14
N ALA A 241 16.58 -9.63 -0.91
CA ALA A 241 15.36 -9.54 -0.11
C ALA A 241 15.59 -8.70 1.15
N PRO A 242 15.73 -7.36 1.06
CA PRO A 242 16.10 -6.46 2.16
C PRO A 242 14.91 -6.19 3.10
N MET A 243 14.39 -7.23 3.76
CA MET A 243 13.17 -7.17 4.58
C MET A 243 13.33 -6.28 5.81
N VAL A 244 14.53 -6.28 6.43
CA VAL A 244 14.83 -5.45 7.60
C VAL A 244 14.92 -3.99 7.19
N GLU A 245 15.69 -3.69 6.15
CA GLU A 245 15.90 -2.35 5.63
C GLU A 245 14.56 -1.73 5.17
N ALA A 246 13.76 -2.47 4.41
CA ALA A 246 12.43 -2.03 4.00
C ALA A 246 11.52 -1.75 5.21
N SER A 247 11.61 -2.56 6.26
CA SER A 247 10.86 -2.35 7.49
C SER A 247 11.35 -1.11 8.26
N VAL A 248 12.65 -0.83 8.27
CA VAL A 248 13.23 0.38 8.87
C VAL A 248 12.74 1.63 8.13
N VAL A 249 12.79 1.64 6.79
CA VAL A 249 12.26 2.75 5.99
C VAL A 249 10.80 3.02 6.35
N LYS A 250 9.98 1.98 6.42
CA LYS A 250 8.57 2.12 6.77
C LYS A 250 8.35 2.64 8.20
N GLU A 251 9.06 2.12 9.18
CA GLU A 251 8.90 2.55 10.59
C GLU A 251 9.30 4.02 10.77
N LEU A 252 10.45 4.42 10.22
CA LEU A 252 10.91 5.80 10.29
C LEU A 252 10.06 6.74 9.45
N GLY A 253 9.67 6.33 8.25
CA GLY A 253 8.78 7.12 7.39
C GLY A 253 7.41 7.35 8.03
N ASN A 254 6.79 6.33 8.64
CA ASN A 254 5.55 6.50 9.39
C ASN A 254 5.69 7.52 10.53
N ALA A 255 6.80 7.45 11.28
CA ALA A 255 7.05 8.40 12.36
C ALA A 255 7.17 9.84 11.81
N PHE A 256 7.96 10.02 10.76
CA PHE A 256 8.16 11.29 10.10
C PHE A 256 6.85 11.89 9.58
N GLU A 257 6.06 11.10 8.82
CA GLU A 257 4.79 11.57 8.23
C GLU A 257 3.71 11.89 9.29
N GLN A 258 3.71 11.19 10.42
CA GLN A 258 2.78 11.46 11.51
C GLN A 258 3.20 12.66 12.38
N ASP A 259 4.51 12.91 12.48
CA ASP A 259 5.05 13.94 13.34
C ASP A 259 5.11 15.31 12.65
N MET A 260 5.33 15.32 11.33
CA MET A 260 5.44 16.56 10.53
C MET A 260 4.26 17.50 10.75
N PRO A 261 2.98 17.12 10.58
CA PRO A 261 1.87 18.07 10.74
C PRO A 261 1.76 18.62 12.16
N ARG A 262 2.10 17.85 13.20
CA ARG A 262 2.13 18.32 14.59
C ARG A 262 3.24 19.34 14.84
N ARG A 263 4.43 19.10 14.27
CA ARG A 263 5.57 20.02 14.38
C ARG A 263 5.29 21.33 13.62
N VAL A 264 4.67 21.25 12.45
CA VAL A 264 4.23 22.44 11.70
C VAL A 264 3.20 23.22 12.50
N GLN A 265 2.16 22.57 13.04
CA GLN A 265 1.15 23.21 13.88
C GLN A 265 1.76 23.95 15.08
N ALA A 266 2.85 23.48 15.62
CA ALA A 266 3.49 24.07 16.79
C ALA A 266 4.23 25.40 16.49
N VAL A 267 4.52 25.71 15.23
CA VAL A 267 5.32 26.89 14.82
C VAL A 267 4.58 27.84 13.89
N VAL A 268 3.43 27.45 13.35
CA VAL A 268 2.62 28.30 12.49
C VAL A 268 1.39 28.80 13.24
N ASP A 269 1.07 30.07 13.06
CA ASP A 269 -0.17 30.67 13.56
C ASP A 269 -1.16 30.74 12.40
N CYS A 270 -1.88 29.64 12.17
CA CYS A 270 -2.96 29.58 11.18
C CYS A 270 -4.25 29.05 11.81
N GLY A 271 -5.35 29.72 11.48
CA GLY A 271 -6.68 29.32 11.92
C GLY A 271 -7.15 28.03 11.24
N TRP A 272 -8.02 27.28 11.93
CA TRP A 272 -8.59 26.06 11.35
C TRP A 272 -9.37 26.34 10.06
N ASP A 273 -9.98 27.52 9.93
CA ASP A 273 -10.81 27.90 8.78
C ASP A 273 -10.08 28.80 7.78
N ASP A 274 -8.75 29.03 7.94
CA ASP A 274 -7.99 29.82 7.00
C ASP A 274 -7.98 29.18 5.61
N PRO A 275 -8.19 29.97 4.55
CA PRO A 275 -8.37 29.45 3.20
C PRO A 275 -7.08 29.14 2.46
N ASP A 276 -5.91 29.48 3.03
CA ASP A 276 -4.64 29.26 2.38
C ASP A 276 -4.23 27.77 2.32
N ASP A 277 -3.30 27.46 1.44
CA ASP A 277 -2.87 26.09 1.18
C ASP A 277 -2.17 25.44 2.39
N LEU A 278 -1.40 26.19 3.17
CA LEU A 278 -0.72 25.69 4.36
C LEU A 278 -1.75 25.21 5.39
N ALA A 279 -2.75 26.05 5.72
CA ALA A 279 -3.80 25.70 6.65
C ALA A 279 -4.64 24.51 6.16
N ARG A 280 -5.00 24.51 4.87
CA ARG A 280 -5.76 23.40 4.25
C ARG A 280 -4.99 22.07 4.32
N LEU A 281 -3.72 22.06 3.94
CA LEU A 281 -2.88 20.85 3.97
C LEU A 281 -2.62 20.39 5.41
N LEU A 282 -2.38 21.31 6.33
CA LEU A 282 -2.17 21.01 7.74
C LEU A 282 -3.40 20.32 8.34
N ARG A 283 -4.61 20.88 8.13
CA ARG A 283 -5.87 20.24 8.57
C ARG A 283 -6.02 18.83 8.02
N THR A 284 -5.85 18.69 6.71
CA THR A 284 -5.97 17.40 6.02
C THR A 284 -5.03 16.37 6.63
N LEU A 285 -3.77 16.72 6.84
CA LEU A 285 -2.76 15.80 7.34
C LEU A 285 -2.88 15.51 8.85
N LEU A 286 -3.35 16.46 9.65
CA LEU A 286 -3.66 16.20 11.08
C LEU A 286 -4.73 15.11 11.23
N ILE A 287 -5.71 15.05 10.31
CA ILE A 287 -6.76 14.02 10.31
C ILE A 287 -6.28 12.73 9.65
N ALA A 288 -5.55 12.78 8.53
CA ALA A 288 -5.19 11.61 7.74
C ALA A 288 -3.96 10.86 8.29
N SER A 289 -2.94 11.57 8.80
CA SER A 289 -1.65 10.98 9.17
C SER A 289 -1.72 9.86 10.23
N PRO A 290 -2.65 9.84 11.19
CA PRO A 290 -2.78 8.70 12.11
C PRO A 290 -2.96 7.36 11.39
N SER A 291 -3.59 7.33 10.21
CA SER A 291 -3.82 6.13 9.41
C SER A 291 -2.53 5.60 8.74
N PHE A 292 -1.51 6.42 8.53
CA PHE A 292 -0.32 6.06 7.76
C PHE A 292 0.47 4.91 8.36
N SER A 293 0.45 4.74 9.68
CA SER A 293 1.09 3.62 10.37
C SER A 293 0.32 2.31 10.32
N LEU A 294 -0.91 2.29 9.79
CA LEU A 294 -1.73 1.07 9.74
C LEU A 294 -1.55 0.29 8.44
N ARG A 295 -1.23 0.96 7.33
CA ARG A 295 -1.05 0.36 6.01
C ARG A 295 0.27 -0.43 5.90
N GLY A 296 0.26 -1.61 5.24
CA GLY A 296 1.44 -2.45 5.01
C GLY A 296 2.04 -3.08 6.28
N GLY A 297 1.24 -3.24 7.34
CA GLY A 297 1.59 -3.72 8.66
C GLY A 297 1.73 -2.60 9.69
N THR A 298 1.17 -2.80 10.89
CA THR A 298 1.26 -1.83 11.99
C THR A 298 2.70 -1.67 12.48
N ARG A 299 2.97 -0.59 13.22
CA ARG A 299 4.30 -0.33 13.80
C ARG A 299 4.79 -1.48 14.67
N GLU A 300 3.90 -2.11 15.43
CA GLU A 300 4.21 -3.26 16.30
C GLU A 300 4.68 -4.47 15.47
N VAL A 301 3.98 -4.77 14.38
CA VAL A 301 4.37 -5.84 13.44
C VAL A 301 5.71 -5.54 12.80
N ILE A 302 5.90 -4.30 12.32
CA ILE A 302 7.15 -3.86 11.68
C ILE A 302 8.34 -3.92 12.65
N ARG A 303 8.19 -3.41 13.86
CA ARG A 303 9.22 -3.51 14.93
C ARG A 303 9.57 -4.94 15.27
N GLY A 304 8.56 -5.84 15.30
CA GLY A 304 8.79 -7.27 15.47
C GLY A 304 9.61 -7.91 14.34
N ILE A 305 9.44 -7.45 13.09
CA ILE A 305 10.25 -7.90 11.95
C ILE A 305 11.69 -7.39 12.10
N ILE A 306 11.87 -6.10 12.40
CA ILE A 306 13.19 -5.50 12.62
C ILE A 306 13.94 -6.23 13.76
N ALA A 307 13.29 -6.41 14.90
CA ALA A 307 13.88 -7.06 16.06
C ALA A 307 14.38 -8.48 15.73
N ARG A 308 13.55 -9.29 15.05
CA ARG A 308 13.95 -10.63 14.61
C ARG A 308 15.12 -10.60 13.63
N GLY A 309 15.08 -9.68 12.65
CA GLY A 309 16.14 -9.55 11.65
C GLY A 309 17.49 -9.10 12.25
N LEU A 310 17.46 -8.38 13.36
CA LEU A 310 18.65 -7.98 14.12
C LEU A 310 19.09 -9.01 15.18
N GLY A 311 18.42 -10.16 15.24
CA GLY A 311 18.76 -11.21 16.20
C GLY A 311 18.41 -10.89 17.67
N LEU A 312 17.50 -9.93 17.89
CA LEU A 312 17.07 -9.52 19.26
C LEU A 312 16.03 -10.48 19.87
N ARG A 313 15.57 -11.50 19.12
CA ARG A 313 14.70 -12.61 19.57
C ARG A 313 14.90 -13.86 18.73
#